data_7a6b5b27f72fb4704ec0c2e8e5ec551e
#
_entry.id   7a6b5b27f72fb4704ec0c2e8e5ec551e
#
_cell.length_a   1.000
_cell.length_b   1.000
_cell.length_c   1.000
_cell.angle_alpha   90.00
_cell.angle_beta   90.00
_cell.angle_gamma   90.00
#
_symmetry.space_group_name_H-M   'P 1'
#
loop_
_entity.id
_entity.type
_entity.pdbx_description
1 polymer ?
#
loop_
_entity_poly.entity_id
_entity_poly.type
_entity_poly.pdbx_seq_one_letter_code
_entity_poly.pdbx_strand_id
1 'polypeptide(L)'
;GNGATPSSFHGTHVAGTIGAVTNNSSGVAGINEFGKIMHVRALGKQGGTVFDIANAILFSAKLANSSGSLPTNAAQVINMSLGGPGFSQMMFDAITDARAEGVVVFAAAGNENSSEPSYPAAYDGVISVSAVDLEGNKAPYSNFHSSVDIAAPGGDVSADLNGDGHP
;
A
#
# COMPACT_ATOMS: atom_id res chain seq x y z
N GLY A 1 -15.55 10.40 -9.43
CA GLY A 1 -16.02 9.40 -10.35
C GLY A 1 -17.38 9.73 -10.89
N ASN A 2 -17.51 9.73 -12.20
CA ASN A 2 -18.75 9.97 -12.95
C ASN A 2 -19.16 8.63 -13.56
N GLY A 3 -19.86 7.80 -12.90
CA GLY A 3 -20.31 6.53 -13.44
C GLY A 3 -21.11 5.72 -12.44
N ALA A 4 -21.84 4.74 -12.93
CA ALA A 4 -22.75 3.91 -12.16
C ALA A 4 -22.08 3.04 -11.09
N THR A 5 -20.75 2.90 -11.14
CA THR A 5 -20.00 2.12 -10.14
C THR A 5 -19.50 3.02 -9.00
N PRO A 6 -19.86 2.76 -7.74
CA PRO A 6 -19.36 3.52 -6.62
C PRO A 6 -17.82 3.38 -6.47
N SER A 7 -17.18 4.33 -5.79
CA SER A 7 -15.77 4.21 -5.40
C SER A 7 -15.62 3.06 -4.40
N SER A 8 -14.48 2.35 -4.46
CA SER A 8 -14.14 1.34 -3.45
C SER A 8 -13.76 1.94 -2.10
N PHE A 9 -13.41 3.23 -2.07
CA PHE A 9 -12.83 3.91 -0.92
C PHE A 9 -11.57 3.23 -0.33
N HIS A 10 -10.94 2.35 -1.09
CA HIS A 10 -9.77 1.59 -0.66
C HIS A 10 -8.66 2.47 -0.10
N GLY A 11 -8.24 3.51 -0.85
CA GLY A 11 -7.20 4.43 -0.38
C GLY A 11 -7.59 5.21 0.88
N THR A 12 -8.88 5.52 1.06
CA THR A 12 -9.39 6.15 2.29
C THR A 12 -9.27 5.21 3.48
N HIS A 13 -9.60 3.94 3.28
CA HIS A 13 -9.47 2.91 4.32
C HIS A 13 -8.00 2.69 4.70
N VAL A 14 -7.10 2.54 3.73
CA VAL A 14 -5.66 2.43 3.96
C VAL A 14 -5.12 3.63 4.75
N ALA A 15 -5.48 4.85 4.33
CA ALA A 15 -5.08 6.07 5.04
C ALA A 15 -5.61 6.13 6.47
N GLY A 16 -6.84 5.65 6.70
CA GLY A 16 -7.45 5.55 8.04
C GLY A 16 -6.68 4.59 8.94
N THR A 17 -6.30 3.41 8.43
CA THR A 17 -5.48 2.46 9.17
C THR A 17 -4.12 3.05 9.57
N ILE A 18 -3.50 3.82 8.69
CA ILE A 18 -2.21 4.46 8.98
C ILE A 18 -2.37 5.57 10.02
N GLY A 19 -3.32 6.50 9.85
CA GLY A 19 -3.31 7.73 10.64
C GLY A 19 -4.68 8.40 10.78
N ALA A 20 -5.75 7.64 11.01
CA ALA A 20 -7.02 8.24 11.44
C ALA A 20 -6.83 8.96 12.77
N VAL A 21 -7.51 10.10 12.93
CA VAL A 21 -7.46 10.90 14.15
C VAL A 21 -8.02 10.07 15.32
N THR A 22 -7.24 9.95 16.39
CA THR A 22 -7.61 9.20 17.59
C THR A 22 -8.29 10.11 18.63
N ASN A 23 -8.93 9.51 19.63
CA ASN A 23 -9.54 10.21 20.77
C ASN A 23 -10.59 11.30 20.42
N ASN A 24 -11.24 11.18 19.28
CA ASN A 24 -12.26 12.13 18.80
C ASN A 24 -13.69 11.58 18.91
N SER A 25 -13.89 10.42 19.52
CA SER A 25 -15.18 9.72 19.68
C SER A 25 -15.86 9.41 18.32
N SER A 26 -15.12 9.30 17.25
CA SER A 26 -15.65 9.05 15.90
C SER A 26 -14.76 8.11 15.11
N GLY A 27 -15.35 7.13 14.45
CA GLY A 27 -14.68 6.22 13.53
C GLY A 27 -13.67 5.29 14.21
N VAL A 28 -12.48 5.20 13.65
CA VAL A 28 -11.41 4.29 14.06
C VAL A 28 -10.16 5.06 14.51
N ALA A 29 -9.27 4.40 15.23
CA ALA A 29 -7.94 4.93 15.54
C ALA A 29 -6.93 4.50 14.47
N GLY A 30 -6.07 5.42 14.04
CA GLY A 30 -4.93 5.09 13.21
C GLY A 30 -3.74 4.59 14.06
N ILE A 31 -2.86 3.83 13.42
CA ILE A 31 -1.64 3.30 14.06
C ILE A 31 -0.68 4.42 14.44
N ASN A 32 -0.58 5.46 13.60
CA ASN A 32 0.31 6.60 13.82
C ASN A 32 -0.49 7.89 14.07
N GLU A 33 -0.64 8.25 15.33
CA GLU A 33 -1.40 9.42 15.76
C GLU A 33 -0.78 10.75 15.31
N PHE A 34 0.54 10.82 15.15
CA PHE A 34 1.29 12.05 14.86
C PHE A 34 1.76 12.17 13.43
N GLY A 35 1.62 11.11 12.64
CA GLY A 35 2.02 11.08 11.24
C GLY A 35 1.15 11.98 10.36
N LYS A 36 1.76 12.57 9.34
CA LYS A 36 1.04 13.30 8.30
C LYS A 36 0.94 12.44 7.06
N ILE A 37 -0.24 12.39 6.46
CA ILE A 37 -0.50 11.61 5.27
C ILE A 37 -0.51 12.52 4.04
N MET A 38 0.37 12.21 3.09
CA MET A 38 0.33 12.77 1.75
C MET A 38 -0.51 11.84 0.87
N HIS A 39 -1.69 12.28 0.46
CA HIS A 39 -2.54 11.52 -0.43
C HIS A 39 -2.11 11.71 -1.87
N VAL A 40 -1.67 10.64 -2.53
CA VAL A 40 -1.32 10.64 -3.94
C VAL A 40 -2.20 9.63 -4.67
N ARG A 41 -3.07 10.11 -5.56
CA ARG A 41 -4.01 9.27 -6.29
C ARG A 41 -3.38 8.71 -7.56
N ALA A 42 -2.88 7.49 -7.50
CA ALA A 42 -2.34 6.76 -8.64
C ALA A 42 -3.35 5.81 -9.30
N LEU A 43 -4.41 5.43 -8.59
CA LEU A 43 -5.40 4.47 -9.07
C LEU A 43 -6.77 5.10 -9.26
N GLY A 44 -7.43 4.75 -10.35
CA GLY A 44 -8.84 5.02 -10.62
C GLY A 44 -9.74 3.83 -10.23
N LYS A 45 -11.00 3.84 -10.69
CA LYS A 45 -11.97 2.76 -10.45
C LYS A 45 -11.57 1.41 -11.07
N GLN A 46 -10.79 1.44 -12.13
CA GLN A 46 -10.37 0.26 -12.89
C GLN A 46 -8.87 -0.04 -12.70
N GLY A 47 -8.29 0.43 -11.61
CA GLY A 47 -6.86 0.35 -11.38
C GLY A 47 -6.11 1.59 -11.89
N GLY A 48 -4.82 1.46 -12.14
CA GLY A 48 -3.96 2.51 -12.66
C GLY A 48 -2.94 1.96 -13.63
N THR A 49 -2.31 2.86 -14.39
CA THR A 49 -1.22 2.49 -15.28
C THR A 49 0.10 2.46 -14.51
N VAL A 50 1.07 1.70 -15.00
CA VAL A 50 2.45 1.72 -14.47
C VAL A 50 3.02 3.14 -14.53
N PHE A 51 2.70 3.89 -15.59
CA PHE A 51 3.11 5.27 -15.76
C PHE A 51 2.59 6.17 -14.63
N ASP A 52 1.30 6.09 -14.31
CA ASP A 52 0.72 6.89 -13.23
C ASP A 52 1.32 6.54 -11.86
N ILE A 53 1.54 5.25 -11.60
CA ILE A 53 2.14 4.77 -10.35
C ILE A 53 3.59 5.24 -10.23
N ALA A 54 4.40 5.10 -11.28
CA ALA A 54 5.79 5.58 -11.28
C ALA A 54 5.87 7.10 -11.04
N ASN A 55 5.02 7.89 -11.70
CA ASN A 55 4.96 9.33 -11.48
C ASN A 55 4.47 9.70 -10.06
N ALA A 56 3.56 8.93 -9.48
CA ALA A 56 3.12 9.11 -8.10
C ALA A 56 4.26 8.86 -7.10
N ILE A 57 5.10 7.86 -7.35
CA ILE A 57 6.31 7.58 -6.55
C ILE A 57 7.29 8.74 -6.64
N LEU A 58 7.64 9.18 -7.86
CA LEU A 58 8.54 10.31 -8.09
C LEU A 58 8.01 11.60 -7.44
N PHE A 59 6.71 11.89 -7.60
CA PHE A 59 6.07 13.02 -6.94
C PHE A 59 6.22 12.93 -5.42
N SER A 60 5.93 11.77 -4.83
CA SER A 60 6.02 11.58 -3.37
C SER A 60 7.44 11.79 -2.84
N ALA A 61 8.44 11.38 -3.60
CA ALA A 61 9.86 11.60 -3.28
C ALA A 61 10.36 13.02 -3.61
N LYS A 62 9.48 13.91 -4.11
CA LYS A 62 9.82 15.27 -4.56
C LYS A 62 10.79 15.30 -5.71
N LEU A 63 10.72 14.31 -6.59
CA LEU A 63 11.50 14.19 -7.81
C LEU A 63 10.73 14.71 -9.03
N ALA A 64 11.46 15.02 -10.11
CA ALA A 64 10.85 15.42 -11.37
C ALA A 64 9.91 14.32 -11.89
N ASN A 65 8.70 14.70 -12.28
CA ASN A 65 7.65 13.82 -12.73
C ASN A 65 6.81 14.48 -13.84
N SER A 66 5.97 13.72 -14.50
CA SER A 66 5.20 14.19 -15.66
C SER A 66 4.16 15.28 -15.34
N SER A 67 3.78 15.45 -14.08
CA SER A 67 2.83 16.50 -13.69
C SER A 67 3.44 17.90 -13.69
N GLY A 68 4.77 18.01 -13.69
CA GLY A 68 5.49 19.27 -13.55
C GLY A 68 5.33 19.93 -12.17
N SER A 69 4.69 19.24 -11.22
CA SER A 69 4.44 19.74 -9.86
C SER A 69 5.27 18.95 -8.85
N LEU A 70 5.61 19.58 -7.75
CA LEU A 70 6.31 18.96 -6.62
C LEU A 70 5.58 19.23 -5.31
N PRO A 71 5.58 18.30 -4.35
CA PRO A 71 5.04 18.55 -3.03
C PRO A 71 5.94 19.53 -2.24
N THR A 72 5.40 20.15 -1.22
CA THR A 72 6.19 21.02 -0.32
C THR A 72 7.32 20.26 0.35
N ASN A 73 7.04 19.04 0.83
CA ASN A 73 8.01 18.16 1.48
C ASN A 73 7.98 16.79 0.78
N ALA A 74 9.12 16.13 0.70
CA ALA A 74 9.18 14.72 0.32
C ALA A 74 8.53 13.85 1.40
N ALA A 75 7.92 12.74 1.00
CA ALA A 75 7.53 11.69 1.91
C ALA A 75 8.77 10.96 2.45
N GLN A 76 8.76 10.58 3.72
CA GLN A 76 9.78 9.70 4.29
C GLN A 76 9.45 8.22 4.04
N VAL A 77 8.17 7.92 3.90
CA VAL A 77 7.67 6.56 3.68
C VAL A 77 6.62 6.60 2.58
N ILE A 78 6.68 5.65 1.66
CA ILE A 78 5.64 5.39 0.66
C ILE A 78 5.01 4.03 0.99
N ASN A 79 3.68 4.00 1.15
CA ASN A 79 2.90 2.78 1.27
C ASN A 79 2.15 2.50 -0.03
N MET A 80 2.37 1.34 -0.61
CA MET A 80 1.73 0.88 -1.84
C MET A 80 0.88 -0.35 -1.57
N SER A 81 -0.37 -0.14 -1.10
CA SER A 81 -1.39 -1.19 -0.99
C SER A 81 -1.99 -1.49 -2.36
N LEU A 82 -1.14 -1.86 -3.29
CA LEU A 82 -1.45 -2.18 -4.68
C LEU A 82 -0.41 -3.16 -5.21
N GLY A 83 -0.76 -3.87 -6.27
CA GLY A 83 0.19 -4.78 -6.92
C GLY A 83 -0.43 -5.51 -8.09
N GLY A 84 0.39 -6.32 -8.72
CA GLY A 84 0.01 -7.17 -9.83
C GLY A 84 1.20 -7.92 -10.42
N PRO A 85 0.94 -8.81 -11.38
CA PRO A 85 1.99 -9.57 -12.05
C PRO A 85 2.81 -8.68 -13.01
N GLY A 86 4.03 -9.11 -13.26
CA GLY A 86 4.88 -8.54 -14.30
C GLY A 86 5.80 -7.41 -13.80
N PHE A 87 7.07 -7.63 -14.08
CA PHE A 87 8.13 -6.65 -13.81
C PHE A 87 7.98 -5.43 -14.75
N SER A 88 8.17 -4.24 -14.21
CA SER A 88 8.23 -3.00 -14.99
C SER A 88 9.50 -2.23 -14.65
N GLN A 89 10.35 -2.01 -15.65
CA GLN A 89 11.58 -1.23 -15.48
C GLN A 89 11.27 0.21 -15.02
N MET A 90 10.25 0.84 -15.60
CA MET A 90 9.85 2.21 -15.23
C MET A 90 9.48 2.33 -13.74
N MET A 91 8.74 1.35 -13.21
CA MET A 91 8.36 1.37 -11.79
C MET A 91 9.56 1.06 -10.90
N PHE A 92 10.40 0.11 -11.30
CA PHE A 92 11.64 -0.21 -10.60
C PHE A 92 12.59 1.00 -10.52
N ASP A 93 12.77 1.72 -11.63
CA ASP A 93 13.60 2.92 -11.67
C ASP A 93 13.04 4.03 -10.75
N ALA A 94 11.72 4.29 -10.80
CA ALA A 94 11.10 5.27 -9.94
C ALA A 94 11.24 4.95 -8.44
N ILE A 95 11.15 3.67 -8.07
CA ILE A 95 11.38 3.20 -6.70
C ILE A 95 12.84 3.36 -6.31
N THR A 96 13.76 3.02 -7.21
CA THR A 96 15.21 3.15 -6.99
C THR A 96 15.59 4.61 -6.75
N ASP A 97 15.07 5.52 -7.58
CA ASP A 97 15.29 6.97 -7.44
C ASP A 97 14.72 7.50 -6.11
N ALA A 98 13.49 7.11 -5.75
CA ALA A 98 12.89 7.50 -4.49
C ALA A 98 13.71 7.02 -3.28
N ARG A 99 14.22 5.79 -3.34
CA ARG A 99 15.07 5.22 -2.28
C ARG A 99 16.43 5.92 -2.20
N ALA A 100 16.98 6.37 -3.31
CA ALA A 100 18.22 7.16 -3.31
C ALA A 100 18.07 8.50 -2.57
N GLU A 101 16.84 9.04 -2.53
CA GLU A 101 16.48 10.20 -1.72
C GLU A 101 16.14 9.86 -0.24
N GLY A 102 16.35 8.61 0.17
CA GLY A 102 16.12 8.15 1.54
C GLY A 102 14.68 7.76 1.86
N VAL A 103 13.81 7.62 0.87
CA VAL A 103 12.42 7.18 1.06
C VAL A 103 12.35 5.68 1.31
N VAL A 104 11.67 5.25 2.35
CA VAL A 104 11.37 3.84 2.63
C VAL A 104 10.09 3.45 1.90
N VAL A 105 10.12 2.33 1.19
CA VAL A 105 8.99 1.89 0.37
C VAL A 105 8.45 0.56 0.87
N PHE A 106 7.17 0.53 1.22
CA PHE A 106 6.42 -0.66 1.59
C PHE A 106 5.42 -1.03 0.50
N ALA A 107 5.23 -2.32 0.27
CA ALA A 107 4.18 -2.80 -0.61
C ALA A 107 3.53 -4.10 -0.11
N ALA A 108 2.24 -4.25 -0.40
CA ALA A 108 1.49 -5.47 -0.09
C ALA A 108 1.98 -6.63 -0.96
N ALA A 109 2.23 -7.79 -0.36
CA ALA A 109 2.68 -8.99 -1.06
C ALA A 109 1.65 -9.52 -2.08
N GLY A 110 0.36 -9.20 -1.91
CA GLY A 110 -0.75 -9.64 -2.75
C GLY A 110 -1.75 -10.55 -2.03
N ASN A 111 -2.87 -10.84 -2.69
CA ASN A 111 -4.04 -11.48 -2.08
C ASN A 111 -4.50 -12.76 -2.84
N GLU A 112 -3.62 -13.39 -3.58
CA GLU A 112 -3.93 -14.52 -4.47
C GLU A 112 -3.58 -15.87 -3.86
N ASN A 113 -3.12 -15.91 -2.59
CA ASN A 113 -2.58 -17.10 -1.93
C ASN A 113 -1.51 -17.79 -2.79
N SER A 114 -0.61 -17.02 -3.36
CA SER A 114 0.35 -17.44 -4.37
C SER A 114 1.79 -17.27 -3.89
N SER A 115 2.67 -18.15 -4.40
CA SER A 115 4.12 -18.01 -4.28
C SER A 115 4.74 -17.22 -5.45
N GLU A 116 3.94 -16.82 -6.44
CA GLU A 116 4.42 -16.04 -7.58
C GLU A 116 4.71 -14.59 -7.15
N PRO A 117 5.78 -13.99 -7.67
CA PRO A 117 6.11 -12.59 -7.37
C PRO A 117 5.03 -11.63 -7.80
N SER A 118 4.66 -10.72 -6.90
CA SER A 118 3.76 -9.58 -7.17
C SER A 118 4.55 -8.28 -7.09
N TYR A 119 4.36 -7.39 -8.04
CA TYR A 119 5.06 -6.11 -8.09
C TYR A 119 4.12 -4.95 -7.73
N PRO A 120 4.60 -3.98 -6.93
CA PRO A 120 6.00 -3.66 -6.61
C PRO A 120 6.62 -4.42 -5.44
N ALA A 121 5.90 -5.26 -4.70
CA ALA A 121 6.41 -5.94 -3.50
C ALA A 121 7.67 -6.79 -3.77
N ALA A 122 7.81 -7.37 -4.97
CA ALA A 122 8.94 -8.22 -5.33
C ALA A 122 10.15 -7.46 -5.91
N TYR A 123 10.13 -6.13 -5.96
CA TYR A 123 11.32 -5.38 -6.35
C TYR A 123 12.36 -5.35 -5.23
N ASP A 124 13.61 -5.44 -5.61
CA ASP A 124 14.72 -5.29 -4.68
C ASP A 124 14.65 -3.92 -3.97
N GLY A 125 14.73 -3.98 -2.64
CA GLY A 125 14.69 -2.81 -1.78
C GLY A 125 13.30 -2.24 -1.48
N VAL A 126 12.23 -2.89 -1.91
CA VAL A 126 10.87 -2.67 -1.39
C VAL A 126 10.66 -3.61 -0.21
N ILE A 127 10.09 -3.12 0.87
CA ILE A 127 9.70 -3.96 2.01
C ILE A 127 8.35 -4.61 1.68
N SER A 128 8.40 -5.89 1.41
CA SER A 128 7.22 -6.70 1.06
C SER A 128 6.49 -7.18 2.32
N VAL A 129 5.21 -6.89 2.42
CA VAL A 129 4.41 -7.17 3.61
C VAL A 129 3.30 -8.18 3.29
N SER A 130 3.36 -9.34 3.93
CA SER A 130 2.30 -10.35 3.91
C SER A 130 1.30 -10.13 5.04
N ALA A 131 0.20 -10.87 5.05
CA ALA A 131 -0.84 -10.77 6.05
C ALA A 131 -0.89 -12.01 6.95
N VAL A 132 -1.11 -11.78 8.25
CA VAL A 132 -1.42 -12.82 9.23
C VAL A 132 -2.79 -12.57 9.86
N ASP A 133 -3.39 -13.65 10.37
CA ASP A 133 -4.61 -13.62 11.17
C ASP A 133 -4.32 -13.23 12.64
N LEU A 134 -5.36 -13.28 13.48
CA LEU A 134 -5.26 -12.95 14.90
C LEU A 134 -4.34 -13.92 15.68
N GLU A 135 -4.20 -15.16 15.22
CA GLU A 135 -3.35 -16.19 15.86
C GLU A 135 -1.90 -16.15 15.36
N GLY A 136 -1.60 -15.29 14.36
CA GLY A 136 -0.28 -15.16 13.74
C GLY A 136 -0.03 -16.15 12.61
N ASN A 137 -1.05 -16.91 12.17
CA ASN A 137 -0.93 -17.75 10.99
C ASN A 137 -1.04 -16.90 9.73
N LYS A 138 -0.46 -17.37 8.63
CA LYS A 138 -0.64 -16.72 7.34
C LYS A 138 -2.12 -16.62 6.99
N ALA A 139 -2.61 -15.41 6.73
CA ALA A 139 -3.99 -15.23 6.27
C ALA A 139 -4.25 -16.03 4.98
N PRO A 140 -5.44 -16.65 4.83
CA PRO A 140 -5.71 -17.58 3.72
C PRO A 140 -5.49 -16.97 2.34
N TYR A 141 -5.70 -15.68 2.19
CA TYR A 141 -5.53 -14.95 0.94
C TYR A 141 -4.09 -14.46 0.70
N SER A 142 -3.26 -14.34 1.74
CA SER A 142 -1.97 -13.67 1.63
C SER A 142 -1.00 -14.42 0.73
N ASN A 143 -0.33 -13.69 -0.16
CA ASN A 143 0.80 -14.22 -0.92
C ASN A 143 1.99 -14.53 0.01
N PHE A 144 2.83 -15.48 -0.43
CA PHE A 144 3.95 -16.03 0.34
C PHE A 144 5.18 -16.29 -0.53
N HIS A 145 5.43 -15.42 -1.52
CA HIS A 145 6.61 -15.52 -2.38
C HIS A 145 7.91 -15.22 -1.60
N SER A 146 9.04 -15.61 -2.19
CA SER A 146 10.36 -15.56 -1.54
C SER A 146 10.89 -14.16 -1.23
N SER A 147 10.28 -13.13 -1.81
CA SER A 147 10.61 -11.71 -1.53
C SER A 147 9.76 -11.08 -0.43
N VAL A 148 8.96 -11.86 0.31
CA VAL A 148 8.27 -11.31 1.49
C VAL A 148 9.26 -11.11 2.63
N ASP A 149 9.34 -9.88 3.14
CA ASP A 149 10.26 -9.51 4.21
C ASP A 149 9.63 -9.63 5.59
N ILE A 150 8.38 -9.21 5.73
CA ILE A 150 7.67 -9.19 7.01
C ILE A 150 6.20 -9.57 6.83
N ALA A 151 5.56 -9.91 7.94
CA ALA A 151 4.13 -10.14 8.03
C ALA A 151 3.49 -9.15 9.02
N ALA A 152 2.28 -8.71 8.71
CA ALA A 152 1.52 -7.80 9.56
C ALA A 152 0.08 -8.28 9.73
N PRO A 153 -0.63 -7.91 10.81
CA PRO A 153 -2.02 -8.23 11.00
C PRO A 153 -2.89 -7.72 9.84
N GLY A 154 -3.50 -8.63 9.11
CA GLY A 154 -4.41 -8.33 8.01
C GLY A 154 -5.80 -8.93 8.19
N GLY A 155 -5.94 -9.82 9.16
CA GLY A 155 -7.18 -10.50 9.50
C GLY A 155 -7.54 -11.66 8.57
N ASP A 156 -8.58 -12.38 8.95
CA ASP A 156 -9.23 -13.40 8.15
C ASP A 156 -10.75 -13.19 8.21
N VAL A 157 -11.31 -12.61 7.16
CA VAL A 157 -12.74 -12.32 7.07
C VAL A 157 -13.63 -13.58 6.97
N SER A 158 -13.05 -14.78 6.93
CA SER A 158 -13.77 -16.04 6.92
C SER A 158 -13.95 -16.65 8.31
N ALA A 159 -13.29 -16.11 9.33
CA ALA A 159 -13.28 -16.68 10.68
C ALA A 159 -13.35 -15.57 11.74
N ASP A 160 -14.33 -15.69 12.64
CA ASP A 160 -14.40 -14.89 13.85
C ASP A 160 -13.53 -15.58 14.93
N LEU A 161 -12.24 -15.23 14.94
CA LEU A 161 -11.25 -15.87 15.81
C LEU A 161 -11.30 -15.36 17.24
N ASN A 162 -11.87 -14.18 17.49
CA ASN A 162 -12.01 -13.61 18.82
C ASN A 162 -13.40 -13.81 19.45
N GLY A 163 -14.37 -14.29 18.69
CA GLY A 163 -15.72 -14.60 19.15
C GLY A 163 -16.59 -13.38 19.45
N ASP A 164 -16.29 -12.22 18.83
CA ASP A 164 -17.07 -10.99 19.05
C ASP A 164 -18.26 -10.80 18.09
N GLY A 165 -18.46 -11.76 17.16
CA GLY A 165 -19.52 -11.77 16.17
C GLY A 165 -19.14 -11.08 14.85
N HIS A 166 -17.87 -10.69 14.70
CA HIS A 166 -17.31 -10.08 13.50
C HIS A 166 -16.01 -10.79 13.10
N PRO A 167 -15.85 -11.20 11.84
CA PRO A 167 -14.61 -11.81 11.36
C PRO A 167 -13.49 -10.80 11.20
#